data_2222a86842a023c394c39f8a0f204e9c
#
_entry.id   2222a86842a023c394c39f8a0f204e9c
#
_cell.length_a   1.000
_cell.length_b   1.000
_cell.length_c   1.000
_cell.angle_alpha   90.00
_cell.angle_beta   90.00
_cell.angle_gamma   90.00
#
_symmetry.space_group_name_H-M   'P 1'
#
loop_
_entity.id
_entity.type
_entity.pdbx_description
1 polymer ?
#
loop_
_entity_poly.entity_id
_entity_poly.type
_entity_poly.pdbx_seq_one_letter_code
_entity_poly.pdbx_strand_id
1 'polypeptide(L)'
;MVIFYYNDEVFKGEVSMIKNIIGGIAVGIANVIPGVSGGTMMVILGIFNRMMDAISGIFKKENPNRKEDIIFIFQVLVGAGVGIIGFAKILEVLFEYYPTQTIYWFIGLIAFSIPLFLKGEM
;
A
#
# COMPACT_ATOMS: atom_id res chain seq x y z
N MET A 1 16.36 1.77 -33.00
CA MET A 1 17.00 2.28 -31.78
C MET A 1 16.19 3.38 -31.10
N VAL A 2 15.75 4.37 -31.84
CA VAL A 2 14.92 5.45 -31.28
C VAL A 2 13.59 4.91 -30.75
N ILE A 3 13.00 3.94 -31.44
CA ILE A 3 11.76 3.29 -31.02
C ILE A 3 11.95 2.52 -29.71
N PHE A 4 13.08 1.83 -29.55
CA PHE A 4 13.42 1.12 -28.33
C PHE A 4 13.61 2.08 -27.15
N TYR A 5 14.28 3.21 -27.40
CA TYR A 5 14.51 4.20 -26.37
C TYR A 5 13.21 4.85 -25.91
N TYR A 6 12.34 5.19 -26.85
CA TYR A 6 11.03 5.77 -26.56
C TYR A 6 10.16 4.78 -25.80
N ASN A 7 10.17 3.51 -26.21
CA ASN A 7 9.39 2.47 -25.53
C ASN A 7 9.90 2.21 -24.12
N ASP A 8 11.21 2.35 -23.87
CA ASP A 8 11.77 2.19 -22.54
C ASP A 8 11.25 3.23 -21.56
N GLU A 9 11.17 4.49 -21.98
CA GLU A 9 10.66 5.58 -21.12
C GLU A 9 9.18 5.40 -20.83
N VAL A 10 8.39 5.08 -21.85
CA VAL A 10 6.96 4.81 -21.69
C VAL A 10 6.75 3.59 -20.81
N PHE A 11 7.54 2.53 -21.02
CA PHE A 11 7.47 1.32 -20.22
C PHE A 11 7.80 1.61 -18.76
N LYS A 12 8.85 2.39 -18.49
CA LYS A 12 9.23 2.78 -17.13
C LYS A 12 8.11 3.57 -16.44
N GLY A 13 7.45 4.47 -17.16
CA GLY A 13 6.33 5.22 -16.63
C GLY A 13 5.15 4.34 -16.30
N GLU A 14 4.82 3.40 -17.18
CA GLU A 14 3.74 2.43 -16.96
C GLU A 14 4.05 1.50 -15.80
N VAL A 15 5.29 0.99 -15.73
CA VAL A 15 5.72 0.13 -14.62
C VAL A 15 5.67 0.89 -13.30
N SER A 16 6.11 2.15 -13.29
CA SER A 16 6.06 2.98 -12.09
C SER A 16 4.61 3.19 -11.61
N MET A 17 3.68 3.47 -12.53
CA MET A 17 2.27 3.64 -12.20
C MET A 17 1.68 2.35 -11.65
N ILE A 18 1.93 1.22 -12.31
CA ILE A 18 1.45 -0.08 -11.88
C ILE A 18 2.03 -0.43 -10.51
N LYS A 19 3.33 -0.19 -10.30
CA LYS A 19 4.00 -0.44 -9.04
C LYS A 19 3.37 0.38 -7.90
N ASN A 20 3.04 1.64 -8.15
CA ASN A 20 2.43 2.51 -7.15
C ASN A 20 1.01 2.04 -6.79
N ILE A 21 0.23 1.65 -7.79
CA ILE A 21 -1.13 1.15 -7.57
C ILE A 21 -1.10 -0.18 -6.82
N ILE A 22 -0.23 -1.10 -7.23
CA ILE A 22 -0.08 -2.40 -6.55
C ILE A 22 0.41 -2.20 -5.12
N GLY A 23 1.36 -1.28 -4.91
CA GLY A 23 1.82 -0.92 -3.57
C GLY A 23 0.67 -0.38 -2.72
N GLY A 24 -0.17 0.48 -3.29
CA GLY A 24 -1.36 0.99 -2.63
C GLY A 24 -2.34 -0.12 -2.27
N ILE A 25 -2.57 -1.06 -3.18
CA ILE A 25 -3.44 -2.21 -2.92
C ILE A 25 -2.91 -3.01 -1.72
N ALA A 26 -1.61 -3.28 -1.69
CA ALA A 26 -0.97 -4.00 -0.59
C ALA A 26 -1.14 -3.25 0.75
N VAL A 27 -0.95 -1.93 0.73
CA VAL A 27 -1.15 -1.09 1.91
C VAL A 27 -2.59 -1.14 2.38
N GLY A 28 -3.54 -1.05 1.46
CA GLY A 28 -4.97 -1.14 1.78
C GLY A 28 -5.34 -2.48 2.40
N ILE A 29 -4.86 -3.57 1.83
CA ILE A 29 -5.09 -4.92 2.36
C ILE A 29 -4.48 -5.03 3.77
N ALA A 30 -3.26 -4.53 3.94
CA ALA A 30 -2.58 -4.55 5.24
C ALA A 30 -3.34 -3.81 6.33
N ASN A 31 -4.04 -2.73 5.96
CA ASN A 31 -4.85 -1.97 6.91
C ASN A 31 -6.07 -2.77 7.41
N VAL A 32 -6.57 -3.68 6.60
CA VAL A 32 -7.74 -4.50 6.95
C VAL A 32 -7.33 -5.71 7.80
N ILE A 33 -6.12 -6.25 7.60
CA ILE A 33 -5.66 -7.42 8.33
C ILE A 33 -5.22 -7.01 9.74
N PRO A 34 -5.80 -7.61 10.81
CA PRO A 34 -5.36 -7.33 12.19
C PRO A 34 -3.90 -7.73 12.39
N GLY A 35 -3.16 -6.90 13.11
CA GLY A 35 -1.76 -7.15 13.40
C GLY A 35 -0.80 -6.70 12.30
N VAL A 36 -1.31 -6.26 11.16
CA VAL A 36 -0.51 -5.71 10.08
C VAL A 36 -0.89 -4.24 9.87
N SER A 37 0.11 -3.38 9.85
CA SER A 37 -0.09 -1.94 9.70
C SER A 37 0.18 -1.52 8.26
N GLY A 38 -0.67 -0.63 7.73
CA GLY A 38 -0.46 -0.03 6.41
C GLY A 38 0.85 0.76 6.36
N GLY A 39 1.18 1.47 7.44
CA GLY A 39 2.44 2.20 7.53
C GLY A 39 3.65 1.28 7.50
N THR A 40 3.58 0.17 8.22
CA THR A 40 4.65 -0.85 8.19
C THR A 40 4.80 -1.42 6.78
N MET A 41 3.69 -1.69 6.10
CA MET A 41 3.72 -2.19 4.73
C MET A 41 4.38 -1.18 3.79
N MET A 42 4.12 0.12 3.97
CA MET A 42 4.78 1.16 3.19
C MET A 42 6.29 1.13 3.36
N VAL A 43 6.77 0.92 4.60
CA VAL A 43 8.20 0.83 4.88
C VAL A 43 8.79 -0.40 4.21
N ILE A 44 8.12 -1.55 4.30
CA ILE A 44 8.58 -2.79 3.69
C ILE A 44 8.67 -2.66 2.17
N LEU A 45 7.67 -2.02 1.55
CA LEU A 45 7.65 -1.82 0.11
C LEU A 45 8.58 -0.70 -0.36
N GLY A 46 9.13 0.09 0.57
CA GLY A 46 10.04 1.18 0.23
C GLY A 46 9.36 2.43 -0.30
N ILE A 47 8.06 2.58 -0.08
CA ILE A 47 7.30 3.74 -0.54
C ILE A 47 7.00 4.75 0.57
N PHE A 48 7.38 4.45 1.81
CA PHE A 48 7.07 5.32 2.95
C PHE A 48 7.74 6.68 2.81
N ASN A 49 9.06 6.70 2.53
CA ASN A 49 9.80 7.96 2.38
C ASN A 49 9.26 8.78 1.21
N ARG A 50 8.96 8.11 0.09
CA ARG A 50 8.39 8.78 -1.08
C ARG A 50 7.04 9.40 -0.76
N MET A 51 6.21 8.70 0.01
CA MET A 51 4.90 9.21 0.43
C MET A 51 5.04 10.42 1.34
N MET A 52 5.96 10.37 2.31
CA MET A 52 6.21 11.51 3.21
C MET A 52 6.72 12.72 2.46
N ASP A 53 7.64 12.52 1.51
CA ASP A 53 8.15 13.59 0.66
C ASP A 53 7.05 14.20 -0.20
N ALA A 54 6.17 13.36 -0.75
CA ALA A 54 5.06 13.82 -1.59
C ALA A 54 4.06 14.63 -0.77
N ILE A 55 3.71 14.17 0.42
CA ILE A 55 2.79 14.89 1.30
C ILE A 55 3.37 16.25 1.68
N SER A 56 4.64 16.27 2.06
CA SER A 56 5.34 17.53 2.38
C SER A 56 5.41 18.45 1.18
N GLY A 57 5.66 17.90 -0.02
CA GLY A 57 5.79 18.66 -1.25
C GLY A 57 4.52 19.36 -1.69
N ILE A 58 3.35 18.78 -1.41
CA ILE A 58 2.06 19.39 -1.77
C ILE A 58 1.87 20.74 -1.08
N PHE A 59 2.33 20.86 0.15
CA PHE A 59 2.16 22.08 0.95
C PHE A 59 3.17 23.17 0.62
N LYS A 60 4.19 22.87 -0.18
CA LYS A 60 5.19 23.84 -0.61
C LYS A 60 4.75 24.48 -1.91
N LYS A 61 4.52 25.80 -1.90
CA LYS A 61 4.05 26.55 -3.08
C LYS A 61 5.05 26.57 -4.23
N GLU A 62 6.34 26.49 -3.93
CA GLU A 62 7.43 26.60 -4.91
C GLU A 62 7.97 25.24 -5.37
N ASN A 63 7.27 24.16 -5.07
CA ASN A 63 7.74 22.82 -5.43
C ASN A 63 7.48 22.56 -6.93
N PRO A 64 8.54 22.42 -7.76
CA PRO A 64 8.37 22.12 -9.17
C PRO A 64 7.78 20.73 -9.45
N ASN A 65 7.91 19.81 -8.50
CA ASN A 65 7.44 18.43 -8.61
C ASN A 65 6.08 18.21 -7.95
N ARG A 66 5.38 19.30 -7.63
CA ARG A 66 4.10 19.21 -6.93
C ARG A 66 3.07 18.35 -7.68
N LYS A 67 3.04 18.49 -9.01
CA LYS A 67 2.13 17.71 -9.85
C LYS A 67 2.45 16.22 -9.77
N GLU A 68 3.72 15.86 -9.82
CA GLU A 68 4.16 14.47 -9.69
C GLU A 68 3.82 13.90 -8.31
N ASP A 69 3.98 14.71 -7.28
CA ASP A 69 3.64 14.32 -5.91
C ASP A 69 2.14 14.04 -5.75
N ILE A 70 1.31 14.91 -6.33
CA ILE A 70 -0.14 14.73 -6.29
C ILE A 70 -0.54 13.45 -7.04
N ILE A 71 0.05 13.20 -8.20
CA ILE A 71 -0.22 12.01 -8.99
C ILE A 71 0.19 10.75 -8.21
N PHE A 72 1.36 10.77 -7.57
CA PHE A 72 1.84 9.64 -6.77
C PHE A 72 0.87 9.31 -5.64
N ILE A 73 0.48 10.34 -4.87
CA ILE A 73 -0.46 10.16 -3.75
C ILE A 73 -1.79 9.62 -4.26
N PHE A 74 -2.28 10.18 -5.36
CA PHE A 74 -3.54 9.73 -5.96
C PHE A 74 -3.49 8.26 -6.37
N GLN A 75 -2.40 7.85 -7.00
CA GLN A 75 -2.22 6.45 -7.41
C GLN A 75 -2.22 5.50 -6.22
N VAL A 76 -1.49 5.86 -5.16
CA VAL A 76 -1.43 5.04 -3.94
C VAL A 76 -2.80 4.98 -3.26
N LEU A 77 -3.50 6.11 -3.18
CA LEU A 77 -4.83 6.16 -2.56
C LEU A 77 -5.86 5.34 -3.33
N VAL A 78 -5.83 5.41 -4.67
CA VAL A 78 -6.71 4.59 -5.51
C VAL A 78 -6.42 3.11 -5.27
N GLY A 79 -5.14 2.74 -5.25
CA GLY A 79 -4.74 1.37 -4.96
C GLY A 79 -5.19 0.91 -3.59
N ALA A 80 -4.99 1.76 -2.56
CA ALA A 80 -5.41 1.44 -1.21
C ALA A 80 -6.93 1.26 -1.11
N GLY A 81 -7.70 2.13 -1.77
CA GLY A 81 -9.15 2.00 -1.82
C GLY A 81 -9.60 0.70 -2.46
N VAL A 82 -8.99 0.34 -3.60
CA VAL A 82 -9.29 -0.92 -4.28
C VAL A 82 -8.93 -2.10 -3.39
N GLY A 83 -7.77 -2.06 -2.72
CA GLY A 83 -7.34 -3.11 -1.82
C GLY A 83 -8.28 -3.29 -0.64
N ILE A 84 -8.71 -2.20 -0.02
CA ILE A 84 -9.64 -2.25 1.11
C ILE A 84 -10.98 -2.84 0.69
N ILE A 85 -11.55 -2.33 -0.39
CA ILE A 85 -12.86 -2.80 -0.87
C ILE A 85 -12.79 -4.25 -1.31
N GLY A 86 -11.77 -4.61 -2.10
CA GLY A 86 -11.61 -5.97 -2.60
C GLY A 86 -11.40 -6.98 -1.48
N PHE A 87 -10.54 -6.65 -0.53
CA PHE A 87 -10.25 -7.57 0.58
C PHE A 87 -11.42 -7.64 1.55
N ALA A 88 -12.15 -6.53 1.75
CA ALA A 88 -13.35 -6.55 2.58
C ALA A 88 -14.39 -7.51 2.04
N LYS A 89 -14.56 -7.57 0.72
CA LYS A 89 -15.47 -8.52 0.07
C LYS A 89 -14.99 -9.97 0.27
N ILE A 90 -13.69 -10.20 0.16
CA ILE A 90 -13.11 -11.51 0.43
C ILE A 90 -13.38 -11.93 1.86
N LEU A 91 -13.19 -11.02 2.82
CA LEU A 91 -13.46 -11.29 4.22
C LEU A 91 -14.94 -11.57 4.48
N GLU A 92 -15.83 -10.85 3.80
CA GLU A 92 -17.27 -11.09 3.91
C GLU A 92 -17.62 -12.52 3.52
N VAL A 93 -17.06 -13.00 2.41
CA VAL A 93 -17.25 -14.37 1.95
C VAL A 93 -16.65 -15.36 2.94
N LEU A 94 -15.45 -15.08 3.45
CA LEU A 94 -14.79 -15.96 4.42
C LEU A 94 -15.59 -16.07 5.73
N PHE A 95 -16.13 -14.95 6.21
CA PHE A 95 -16.98 -14.97 7.41
C PHE A 95 -18.29 -15.69 7.20
N GLU A 96 -18.82 -15.65 5.98
CA GLU A 96 -20.06 -16.33 5.65
C GLU A 96 -19.88 -17.86 5.56
N TYR A 97 -18.84 -18.31 4.86
CA TYR A 97 -18.63 -19.73 4.61
C TYR A 97 -17.68 -20.40 5.61
N TYR A 98 -16.74 -19.66 6.15
CA TYR A 98 -15.71 -20.18 7.06
C TYR A 98 -15.53 -19.24 8.26
N PRO A 99 -16.59 -19.01 9.05
CA PRO A 99 -16.48 -18.04 10.15
C PRO A 99 -15.50 -18.46 11.24
N THR A 100 -15.50 -19.72 11.63
CA THR A 100 -14.64 -20.21 12.70
C THR A 100 -13.18 -20.16 12.32
N GLN A 101 -12.84 -20.62 11.12
CA GLN A 101 -11.45 -20.62 10.62
C GLN A 101 -10.93 -19.20 10.46
N THR A 102 -11.76 -18.29 9.96
CA THR A 102 -11.38 -16.89 9.76
C THR A 102 -11.10 -16.20 11.08
N ILE A 103 -11.94 -16.43 12.09
CA ILE A 103 -11.75 -15.87 13.42
C ILE A 103 -10.45 -16.40 14.05
N TYR A 104 -10.20 -17.70 13.95
CA TYR A 104 -8.96 -18.29 14.48
C TYR A 104 -7.73 -17.73 13.78
N TRP A 105 -7.81 -17.51 12.47
CA TRP A 105 -6.72 -16.93 11.71
C TRP A 105 -6.41 -15.52 12.19
N PHE A 106 -7.45 -14.71 12.40
CA PHE A 106 -7.29 -13.33 12.90
C PHE A 106 -6.73 -13.31 14.31
N ILE A 107 -7.22 -14.20 15.19
CA ILE A 107 -6.71 -14.33 16.55
C ILE A 107 -5.22 -14.70 16.52
N GLY A 108 -4.85 -15.62 15.63
CA GLY A 108 -3.45 -16.02 15.46
C GLY A 108 -2.57 -14.86 14.99
N LEU A 109 -3.06 -14.05 14.05
CA LEU A 109 -2.32 -12.88 13.57
C LEU A 109 -2.12 -11.85 14.68
N ILE A 110 -3.16 -11.57 15.45
CA ILE A 110 -3.09 -10.63 16.57
C ILE A 110 -2.13 -11.16 17.64
N ALA A 111 -2.26 -12.41 18.01
CA ALA A 111 -1.40 -13.02 19.01
C ALA A 111 0.06 -13.02 18.57
N PHE A 112 0.32 -13.30 17.30
CA PHE A 112 1.68 -13.31 16.76
C PHE A 112 2.26 -11.90 16.68
N SER A 113 1.43 -10.88 16.46
CA SER A 113 1.90 -9.50 16.36
C SER A 113 2.34 -8.91 17.69
N ILE A 114 1.80 -9.37 18.81
CA ILE A 114 2.14 -8.86 20.14
C ILE A 114 3.63 -9.00 20.44
N PRO A 115 4.25 -10.21 20.32
CA PRO A 115 5.69 -10.33 20.55
C PRO A 115 6.54 -9.48 19.60
N LEU A 116 6.10 -9.32 18.35
CA LEU A 116 6.81 -8.51 17.39
C LEU A 116 6.82 -7.04 17.78
N PHE A 117 5.69 -6.51 18.26
CA PHE A 117 5.61 -5.14 18.75
C PHE A 117 6.48 -4.92 19.98
N LEU A 118 6.45 -5.83 20.92
CA LEU A 118 7.27 -5.74 22.13
C LEU A 118 8.76 -5.79 21.78
N LYS A 119 9.14 -6.64 20.85
CA LYS A 119 10.52 -6.75 20.40
C LYS A 119 10.96 -5.54 19.60
N GLY A 120 10.06 -4.91 18.87
CA GLY A 120 10.35 -3.71 18.09
C GLY A 120 10.58 -2.48 18.94
N GLU A 121 10.02 -2.41 20.15
CA GLU A 121 10.23 -1.29 21.08
C GLU A 121 11.53 -1.39 21.85
N MET A 122 12.16 -2.55 21.88
CA MET A 122 13.44 -2.76 22.53
C MET A 122 14.58 -2.66 21.53
#